data_d5cb5eef46fcde65e0289ad2d7477056
#
_entry.id   d5cb5eef46fcde65e0289ad2d7477056
#
_cell.length_a   1.000
_cell.length_b   1.000
_cell.length_c   1.000
_cell.angle_alpha   90.00
_cell.angle_beta   90.00
_cell.angle_gamma   90.00
#
_symmetry.space_group_name_H-M   'P 1'
#
loop_
_entity.id
_entity.type
_entity.pdbx_description
1 polymer ?
#
loop_
_entity_poly.entity_id
_entity_poly.type
_entity_poly.pdbx_seq_one_letter_code
_entity_poly.pdbx_strand_id
1 'polypeptide(L)'
;MSVKENLRLIDKVVTSLNARDWDRFSEGFAESVLVHEPGARPTRGRDSIVESFKVFFTCFPDARIKKVRSFGQGDWTCIEVVFHGTNKGPLTFSDGKTIRPTRKAARVEITVVAEIQNGKITMYHEYWDRLGMFAQLGLG
;
A
#
# COMPACT_ATOMS: atom_id res chain seq x y z
N MET A 1 8.73 -11.94 18.32
CA MET A 1 8.88 -12.65 17.01
C MET A 1 10.22 -12.27 16.40
N SER A 2 10.78 -13.16 15.62
CA SER A 2 12.05 -12.90 14.93
C SER A 2 11.86 -11.96 13.75
N VAL A 3 12.94 -11.33 13.32
CA VAL A 3 12.96 -10.54 12.08
C VAL A 3 12.50 -11.39 10.90
N LYS A 4 12.95 -12.64 10.82
CA LYS A 4 12.57 -13.56 9.74
C LYS A 4 11.06 -13.81 9.70
N GLU A 5 10.44 -14.00 10.85
CA GLU A 5 8.98 -14.18 10.95
C GLU A 5 8.23 -12.89 10.55
N ASN A 6 8.74 -11.75 10.97
CA ASN A 6 8.17 -10.45 10.59
C ASN A 6 8.24 -10.23 9.08
N LEU A 7 9.35 -10.58 8.44
CA LEU A 7 9.50 -10.48 6.99
C LEU A 7 8.57 -11.42 6.25
N ARG A 8 8.33 -12.62 6.79
CA ARG A 8 7.34 -13.55 6.21
C ARG A 8 5.91 -12.97 6.28
N LEU A 9 5.58 -12.29 7.36
CA LEU A 9 4.29 -11.61 7.48
C LEU A 9 4.14 -10.56 6.37
N ILE A 10 5.18 -9.74 6.15
CA ILE A 10 5.17 -8.74 5.09
C ILE A 10 4.99 -9.39 3.72
N ASP A 11 5.68 -10.49 3.44
CA ASP A 11 5.52 -11.23 2.18
C ASP A 11 4.08 -11.73 2.00
N LYS A 12 3.45 -12.21 3.05
CA LYS A 12 2.04 -12.64 3.01
C LYS A 12 1.10 -11.49 2.70
N VAL A 13 1.37 -10.32 3.26
CA VAL A 13 0.57 -9.11 3.00
C VAL A 13 0.66 -8.73 1.52
N VAL A 14 1.86 -8.73 0.94
CA VAL A 14 2.05 -8.43 -0.48
C VAL A 14 1.33 -9.47 -1.36
N THR A 15 1.48 -10.75 -1.04
CA THR A 15 0.80 -11.83 -1.78
C THR A 15 -0.72 -11.68 -1.73
N SER A 16 -1.26 -11.39 -0.56
CA SER A 16 -2.71 -11.18 -0.37
C SER A 16 -3.21 -9.99 -1.19
N LEU A 17 -2.43 -8.93 -1.22
CA LEU A 17 -2.76 -7.72 -1.97
C LEU A 17 -2.83 -8.01 -3.48
N ASN A 18 -1.82 -8.70 -4.02
CA ASN A 18 -1.81 -9.10 -5.43
C ASN A 18 -2.97 -10.04 -5.78
N ALA A 19 -3.38 -10.87 -4.84
CA ALA A 19 -4.52 -11.80 -5.03
C ALA A 19 -5.88 -11.12 -4.82
N ARG A 20 -5.92 -9.87 -4.37
CA ARG A 20 -7.15 -9.17 -3.95
C ARG A 20 -7.89 -9.93 -2.85
N ASP A 21 -7.16 -10.67 -2.03
CA ASP A 21 -7.68 -11.40 -0.88
C ASP A 21 -7.71 -10.45 0.32
N TRP A 22 -8.76 -9.68 0.40
CA TRP A 22 -8.89 -8.61 1.39
C TRP A 22 -8.98 -9.13 2.81
N ASP A 23 -9.55 -10.30 3.02
CA ASP A 23 -9.60 -10.92 4.34
C ASP A 23 -8.20 -11.27 4.84
N ARG A 24 -7.39 -11.91 4.02
CA ARG A 24 -6.00 -12.22 4.38
C ARG A 24 -5.15 -10.97 4.51
N PHE A 25 -5.34 -10.00 3.63
CA PHE A 25 -4.66 -8.72 3.73
C PHE A 25 -4.96 -8.07 5.09
N SER A 26 -6.23 -8.00 5.46
CA SER A 26 -6.69 -7.44 6.72
C SER A 26 -6.07 -8.13 7.93
N GLU A 27 -5.94 -9.45 7.90
CA GLU A 27 -5.40 -10.24 9.00
C GLU A 27 -3.96 -9.86 9.38
N GLY A 28 -3.21 -9.28 8.47
CA GLY A 28 -1.83 -8.84 8.73
C GLY A 28 -1.74 -7.62 9.63
N PHE A 29 -2.84 -6.90 9.85
CA PHE A 29 -2.83 -5.62 10.58
C PHE A 29 -3.51 -5.74 11.93
N ALA A 30 -2.98 -5.02 12.92
CA ALA A 30 -3.66 -4.82 14.19
C ALA A 30 -4.92 -3.99 13.98
N GLU A 31 -5.95 -4.19 14.81
CA GLU A 31 -7.20 -3.42 14.70
C GLU A 31 -6.97 -1.92 14.78
N SER A 32 -6.01 -1.47 15.58
CA SER A 32 -5.69 -0.06 15.79
C SER A 32 -4.46 0.41 15.05
N VAL A 33 -4.10 -0.24 13.95
CA VAL A 33 -2.91 0.11 13.17
C VAL A 33 -2.89 1.60 12.82
N LEU A 34 -1.72 2.23 12.98
CA LEU A 34 -1.50 3.61 12.59
C LEU A 34 -0.93 3.62 11.17
N VAL A 35 -1.58 4.37 10.28
CA VAL A 35 -1.25 4.37 8.85
C VAL A 35 -0.85 5.77 8.40
N HIS A 36 0.30 5.87 7.75
CA HIS A 36 0.78 7.10 7.10
C HIS A 36 0.91 6.84 5.61
N GLU A 37 0.19 7.62 4.82
CA GLU A 37 0.25 7.58 3.37
C GLU A 37 0.64 8.95 2.83
N PRO A 38 1.40 9.03 1.71
CA PRO A 38 1.80 10.32 1.15
C PRO A 38 0.61 11.20 0.82
N GLY A 39 0.68 12.47 1.23
CA GLY A 39 -0.34 13.46 0.94
C GLY A 39 -1.62 13.33 1.77
N ALA A 40 -1.64 12.44 2.76
CA ALA A 40 -2.80 12.24 3.63
C ALA A 40 -2.42 12.41 5.10
N ARG A 41 -3.40 12.75 5.92
CA ARG A 41 -3.22 12.74 7.37
C ARG A 41 -3.12 11.29 7.86
N PRO A 42 -2.38 11.03 8.93
CA PRO A 42 -2.37 9.69 9.53
C PRO A 42 -3.79 9.24 9.87
N THR A 43 -4.07 7.98 9.58
CA THR A 43 -5.34 7.35 9.95
C THR A 43 -5.07 6.19 10.89
N ARG A 44 -6.08 5.81 11.64
CA ARG A 44 -5.99 4.70 12.56
C ARG A 44 -7.12 3.72 12.29
N GLY A 45 -6.76 2.45 12.28
CA GLY A 45 -7.72 1.38 12.13
C GLY A 45 -7.50 0.53 10.90
N ARG A 46 -7.66 -0.77 11.10
CA ARG A 46 -7.48 -1.78 10.05
C ARG A 46 -8.43 -1.57 8.88
N ASP A 47 -9.68 -1.22 9.17
CA ASP A 47 -10.68 -1.03 8.12
C ASP A 47 -10.33 0.13 7.19
N SER A 48 -9.70 1.18 7.73
CA SER A 48 -9.27 2.34 6.93
C SER A 48 -8.22 1.95 5.88
N ILE A 49 -7.22 1.16 6.26
CA ILE A 49 -6.18 0.76 5.31
C ILE A 49 -6.74 -0.20 4.25
N VAL A 50 -7.62 -1.11 4.65
CA VAL A 50 -8.25 -2.03 3.69
C VAL A 50 -9.07 -1.24 2.67
N GLU A 51 -9.87 -0.29 3.12
CA GLU A 51 -10.70 0.54 2.23
C GLU A 51 -9.83 1.39 1.28
N SER A 52 -8.76 1.96 1.81
CA SER A 52 -7.82 2.75 1.01
C SER A 52 -7.23 1.93 -0.14
N PHE A 53 -6.80 0.70 0.14
CA PHE A 53 -6.25 -0.18 -0.91
C PHE A 53 -7.31 -0.65 -1.90
N LYS A 54 -8.52 -0.91 -1.44
CA LYS A 54 -9.64 -1.26 -2.35
C LYS A 54 -9.92 -0.15 -3.35
N VAL A 55 -9.96 1.09 -2.88
CA VAL A 55 -10.17 2.27 -3.73
C VAL A 55 -9.03 2.39 -4.74
N PHE A 56 -7.79 2.27 -4.28
CA PHE A 56 -6.63 2.38 -5.14
C PHE A 56 -6.62 1.29 -6.23
N PHE A 57 -6.99 0.07 -5.87
CA PHE A 57 -7.03 -1.05 -6.81
C PHE A 57 -8.25 -1.00 -7.73
N THR A 58 -9.27 -0.22 -7.39
CA THR A 58 -10.35 0.13 -8.32
C THR A 58 -9.86 1.11 -9.38
N CYS A 59 -9.00 2.05 -8.99
CA CYS A 59 -8.37 2.98 -9.94
C CYS A 59 -7.40 2.27 -10.88
N PHE A 60 -6.74 1.23 -10.41
CA PHE A 60 -5.74 0.45 -11.15
C PHE A 60 -6.07 -1.05 -11.05
N PRO A 61 -7.11 -1.51 -11.79
CA PRO A 61 -7.58 -2.89 -11.64
C PRO A 61 -6.54 -3.95 -12.00
N ASP A 62 -5.59 -3.63 -12.86
CA ASP A 62 -4.50 -4.51 -13.25
C ASP A 62 -3.25 -4.37 -12.37
N ALA A 63 -3.36 -3.67 -11.25
CA ALA A 63 -2.22 -3.38 -10.38
C ALA A 63 -1.49 -4.64 -9.91
N ARG A 64 -0.16 -4.58 -9.95
CA ARG A 64 0.75 -5.62 -9.46
C ARG A 64 1.82 -4.97 -8.60
N ILE A 65 2.09 -5.58 -7.46
CA ILE A 65 3.12 -5.16 -6.53
C ILE A 65 4.23 -6.22 -6.57
N LYS A 66 5.44 -5.81 -6.90
CA LYS A 66 6.59 -6.70 -6.96
C LYS A 66 7.61 -6.30 -5.90
N LYS A 67 7.98 -7.24 -5.03
CA LYS A 67 9.02 -7.00 -4.03
C LYS A 67 10.39 -6.91 -4.71
N VAL A 68 11.15 -5.87 -4.35
CA VAL A 68 12.54 -5.71 -4.76
C VAL A 68 13.46 -6.28 -3.68
N ARG A 69 13.30 -5.83 -2.44
CA ARG A 69 14.07 -6.30 -1.28
C ARG A 69 13.31 -6.00 0.01
N SER A 70 13.66 -6.73 1.05
CA SER A 70 13.17 -6.44 2.39
C SER A 70 14.24 -6.79 3.43
N PHE A 71 14.21 -6.08 4.54
CA PHE A 71 15.09 -6.29 5.66
C PHE A 71 14.41 -5.78 6.93
N GLY A 72 14.98 -6.11 8.09
CA GLY A 72 14.38 -5.69 9.34
C GLY A 72 15.35 -5.69 10.49
N GLN A 73 14.91 -5.09 11.60
CA GLN A 73 15.65 -5.05 12.86
C GLN A 73 14.63 -4.93 14.00
N GLY A 74 14.73 -5.83 14.97
CA GLY A 74 13.78 -5.85 16.08
C GLY A 74 12.34 -6.03 15.58
N ASP A 75 11.46 -5.13 15.98
CA ASP A 75 10.04 -5.12 15.56
C ASP A 75 9.81 -4.41 14.24
N TRP A 76 10.86 -3.84 13.63
CA TRP A 76 10.74 -3.01 12.44
C TRP A 76 11.14 -3.76 11.18
N THR A 77 10.40 -3.51 10.13
CA THR A 77 10.69 -4.02 8.78
C THR A 77 10.70 -2.88 7.78
N CYS A 78 11.45 -3.07 6.71
CA CYS A 78 11.45 -2.18 5.56
C CYS A 78 11.33 -3.04 4.32
N ILE A 79 10.40 -2.70 3.43
CA ILE A 79 10.25 -3.38 2.16
C ILE A 79 10.25 -2.35 1.04
N GLU A 80 10.99 -2.63 -0.01
CA GLU A 80 10.92 -1.87 -1.26
C GLU A 80 10.17 -2.69 -2.28
N VAL A 81 9.14 -2.09 -2.88
CA VAL A 81 8.31 -2.72 -3.91
C VAL A 81 8.20 -1.81 -5.12
N VAL A 82 7.85 -2.40 -6.26
CA VAL A 82 7.48 -1.64 -7.46
C VAL A 82 6.02 -1.92 -7.76
N PHE A 83 5.27 -0.85 -7.90
CA PHE A 83 3.89 -0.88 -8.34
C PHE A 83 3.83 -0.66 -9.84
N HIS A 84 3.03 -1.46 -10.54
CA HIS A 84 2.66 -1.26 -11.93
C HIS A 84 1.15 -1.30 -12.04
N GLY A 85 0.58 -0.36 -12.77
CA GLY A 85 -0.86 -0.38 -13.01
C GLY A 85 -1.27 0.60 -14.10
N THR A 86 -2.44 0.36 -14.67
CA THR A 86 -3.07 1.22 -15.65
C THR A 86 -4.29 1.87 -15.04
N ASN A 87 -4.40 3.18 -15.16
CA ASN A 87 -5.53 3.92 -14.60
C ASN A 87 -6.77 3.70 -15.47
N LYS A 88 -7.55 2.70 -15.13
CA LYS A 88 -8.79 2.32 -15.81
C LYS A 88 -10.05 2.68 -15.04
N GLY A 89 -9.93 2.97 -13.75
CA GLY A 89 -11.02 3.42 -12.91
C GLY A 89 -10.91 4.90 -12.58
N PRO A 90 -11.99 5.54 -12.15
CA PRO A 90 -11.97 6.97 -11.83
C PRO A 90 -11.09 7.22 -10.60
N LEU A 91 -10.37 8.36 -10.61
CA LEU A 91 -9.57 8.82 -9.47
C LEU A 91 -10.40 9.79 -8.65
N THR A 92 -10.61 9.47 -7.39
CA THR A 92 -11.31 10.35 -6.44
C THR A 92 -10.31 10.92 -5.44
N PHE A 93 -10.30 12.24 -5.29
CA PHE A 93 -9.43 12.94 -4.35
C PHE A 93 -10.13 13.18 -3.03
N SER A 94 -9.34 13.53 -2.00
CA SER A 94 -9.85 13.79 -0.65
C SER A 94 -10.85 14.95 -0.57
N ASP A 95 -10.83 15.88 -1.54
CA ASP A 95 -11.80 16.98 -1.63
C ASP A 95 -13.12 16.57 -2.33
N GLY A 96 -13.26 15.30 -2.68
CA GLY A 96 -14.44 14.78 -3.34
C GLY A 96 -14.45 14.89 -4.86
N LYS A 97 -13.45 15.52 -5.45
CA LYS A 97 -13.35 15.60 -6.91
C LYS A 97 -13.01 14.25 -7.50
N THR A 98 -13.67 13.91 -8.62
CA THR A 98 -13.42 12.69 -9.36
C THR A 98 -12.97 13.03 -10.77
N ILE A 99 -11.88 12.39 -11.20
CA ILE A 99 -11.32 12.55 -12.55
C ILE A 99 -11.59 11.28 -13.34
N ARG A 100 -11.94 11.44 -14.61
CA ARG A 100 -12.10 10.32 -15.54
C ARG A 100 -10.80 9.52 -15.65
N PRO A 101 -10.89 8.20 -15.91
CA PRO A 101 -9.72 7.38 -16.12
C PRO A 101 -8.83 7.94 -17.24
N THR A 102 -7.54 8.07 -16.95
CA THR A 102 -6.58 8.58 -17.95
C THR A 102 -6.16 7.52 -18.96
N ARG A 103 -6.34 6.24 -18.61
CA ARG A 103 -5.95 5.05 -19.37
C ARG A 103 -4.43 4.94 -19.59
N LYS A 104 -3.67 5.71 -18.82
CA LYS A 104 -2.20 5.67 -18.85
C LYS A 104 -1.68 4.75 -17.77
N ALA A 105 -0.52 4.15 -18.03
CA ALA A 105 0.18 3.27 -17.08
C ALA A 105 1.07 4.08 -16.17
N ALA A 106 1.23 3.62 -14.94
CA ALA A 106 2.18 4.16 -13.98
C ALA A 106 3.08 3.04 -13.45
N ARG A 107 4.34 3.39 -13.20
CA ARG A 107 5.31 2.56 -12.50
C ARG A 107 5.84 3.38 -11.34
N VAL A 108 5.65 2.89 -10.12
CA VAL A 108 6.00 3.65 -8.91
C VAL A 108 6.84 2.78 -7.98
N GLU A 109 7.96 3.30 -7.53
CA GLU A 109 8.77 2.68 -6.50
C GLU A 109 8.23 3.12 -5.14
N ILE A 110 7.96 2.15 -4.27
CA ILE A 110 7.35 2.39 -2.97
C ILE A 110 8.20 1.72 -1.90
N THR A 111 8.48 2.46 -0.83
CA THR A 111 9.11 1.93 0.37
C THR A 111 8.10 1.96 1.51
N VAL A 112 7.98 0.85 2.22
CA VAL A 112 7.10 0.75 3.39
C VAL A 112 7.93 0.40 4.61
N VAL A 113 7.82 1.21 5.65
CA VAL A 113 8.37 0.93 6.96
C VAL A 113 7.21 0.51 7.85
N ALA A 114 7.32 -0.65 8.47
CA ALA A 114 6.26 -1.19 9.32
C ALA A 114 6.80 -1.70 10.63
N GLU A 115 6.10 -1.38 11.71
CA GLU A 115 6.33 -1.96 13.02
C GLU A 115 5.39 -3.15 13.20
N ILE A 116 5.92 -4.26 13.68
CA ILE A 116 5.17 -5.49 13.88
C ILE A 116 5.29 -5.92 15.33
N GLN A 117 4.16 -6.11 16.00
CA GLN A 117 4.10 -6.60 17.37
C GLN A 117 3.07 -7.71 17.44
N ASN A 118 3.43 -8.80 18.12
CA ASN A 118 2.56 -9.97 18.31
C ASN A 118 1.98 -10.49 16.98
N GLY A 119 2.78 -10.49 15.92
CA GLY A 119 2.38 -11.02 14.63
C GLY A 119 1.42 -10.14 13.83
N LYS A 120 1.29 -8.86 14.20
CA LYS A 120 0.42 -7.90 13.51
C LYS A 120 1.17 -6.61 13.23
N ILE A 121 0.87 -5.99 12.11
CA ILE A 121 1.41 -4.67 11.77
C ILE A 121 0.69 -3.63 12.64
N THR A 122 1.44 -2.93 13.48
CA THR A 122 0.90 -1.90 14.38
C THR A 122 1.11 -0.50 13.84
N MET A 123 2.07 -0.32 12.93
CA MET A 123 2.34 0.93 12.25
C MET A 123 2.75 0.62 10.82
N TYR A 124 2.22 1.40 9.87
CA TYR A 124 2.44 1.22 8.45
C TYR A 124 2.70 2.59 7.83
N HIS A 125 3.88 2.80 7.27
CA HIS A 125 4.26 4.08 6.71
C HIS A 125 4.80 3.90 5.29
N GLU A 126 4.06 4.42 4.30
CA GLU A 126 4.46 4.39 2.89
C GLU A 126 5.21 5.65 2.49
N TYR A 127 6.22 5.47 1.65
CA TYR A 127 6.99 6.55 1.04
C TYR A 127 7.05 6.33 -0.46
N TRP A 128 6.48 7.23 -1.23
CA TRP A 128 6.55 7.18 -2.69
C TRP A 128 6.27 8.55 -3.29
N ASP A 129 6.68 8.71 -4.56
CA ASP A 129 6.56 9.97 -5.29
C ASP A 129 5.15 10.11 -5.89
N ARG A 130 4.25 10.71 -5.15
CA ARG A 130 2.87 10.91 -5.55
C ARG A 130 2.75 11.85 -6.75
N LEU A 131 3.54 12.93 -6.77
CA LEU A 131 3.56 13.87 -7.90
C LEU A 131 4.07 13.21 -9.16
N GLY A 132 5.10 12.37 -9.04
CA GLY A 132 5.63 11.60 -10.17
C GLY A 132 4.60 10.64 -10.76
N MET A 133 3.80 10.00 -9.92
CA MET A 133 2.71 9.16 -10.40
C MET A 133 1.69 9.97 -11.19
N PHE A 134 1.27 11.11 -10.69
CA PHE A 134 0.33 11.99 -11.39
C PHE A 134 0.92 12.47 -12.73
N ALA A 135 2.20 12.80 -12.78
CA ALA A 135 2.87 13.17 -14.02
C ALA A 135 2.82 12.03 -15.05
N GLN A 136 3.07 10.79 -14.64
CA GLN A 136 2.97 9.63 -15.52
C GLN A 136 1.55 9.44 -16.07
N LEU A 137 0.54 9.81 -15.30
CA LEU A 137 -0.86 9.74 -15.71
C LEU A 137 -1.30 10.96 -16.53
N GLY A 138 -0.42 11.92 -16.75
CA GLY A 138 -0.73 13.14 -17.48
C GLY A 138 -1.53 14.16 -16.69
N LEU A 139 -1.50 14.08 -15.35
CA LEU A 139 -2.27 14.93 -14.46
C LEU A 139 -1.44 16.02 -13.78
N GLY A 140 -0.16 15.96 -13.93
CA GLY A 140 0.74 16.92 -13.31
C GLY A 140 1.08 18.06 -14.18
#